data_90a0c3347c21d71eee4e15a3757fef45
#
_entry.id   90a0c3347c21d71eee4e15a3757fef45
#
_cell.length_a   1.000
_cell.length_b   1.000
_cell.length_c   1.000
_cell.angle_alpha   90.00
_cell.angle_beta   90.00
_cell.angle_gamma   90.00
#
_symmetry.space_group_name_H-M   'P 1'
#
loop_
_entity.id
_entity.type
_entity.pdbx_description
1 polymer ?
#
loop_
_entity_poly.entity_id
_entity_poly.type
_entity_poly.pdbx_seq_one_letter_code
_entity_poly.pdbx_strand_id
1 'polypeptide(L)'
;MAHDEDDRRNLELFQALLIGIEWEYEVARLEFIDEIQDLMGRWRGPRPNFHQLFPRAEVIEWLLSDALNTMREKYQPGLRFIKFVLNSGYRDRPRFENGEYVVARTTPIHRAAIMRERHAVSWDMAIEALFEIYDRYDLNYVDAETGLTHFHVACMSNCVYAARQFIHNGLSPDYYPDERIDPPLHLALKYHEFNFERTPMIKMLLRRGANPNLATAEGTRPLHVICRKFYDGAELAQQFFKLNDELRQSVDCNVADVWGRTPLQWAVASLSPELIDLLVYRGADWDGFVFPDQSLILEAYERQHRLRYRFGFKLKLAMRARLVDEYLYDHDYELTASDATKIMELLARHRVFNVLSELEEQVLTDLELVENARNVQIKQGLTLYDALRLRPKELERRLEPRRLYAFWKHKNLYQLNTFGEMWLCEKLLCEKMMRGFMRSWGLASFMELNRYVWPFEAAEVFVDNLMNENLWSLCKAVHWREEPADEESDSEEQQQPDAEQPRRGSFDFRD
;
A
#
# COMPACT_ATOMS: atom_id res chain seq x y z
N MET A 1 -32.17 17.89 38.08
CA MET A 1 -32.25 17.20 39.40
C MET A 1 -32.06 15.68 39.25
N ALA A 2 -32.89 14.91 38.52
CA ALA A 2 -32.67 13.45 38.40
C ALA A 2 -31.34 13.09 37.69
N HIS A 3 -30.93 13.81 36.68
CA HIS A 3 -29.65 13.57 35.97
C HIS A 3 -28.44 13.94 36.83
N ASP A 4 -28.51 14.94 37.70
CA ASP A 4 -27.40 15.33 38.57
C ASP A 4 -27.13 14.28 39.67
N GLU A 5 -28.19 13.56 40.10
CA GLU A 5 -28.09 12.50 41.11
C GLU A 5 -27.46 11.22 40.52
N ASP A 6 -27.83 10.89 39.28
CA ASP A 6 -27.24 9.77 38.53
C ASP A 6 -25.75 10.00 38.23
N ASP A 7 -25.37 11.21 37.83
CA ASP A 7 -23.95 11.54 37.53
C ASP A 7 -23.12 11.62 38.82
N ARG A 8 -23.66 12.07 39.93
CA ARG A 8 -23.01 12.02 41.25
C ARG A 8 -22.73 10.57 41.66
N ARG A 9 -23.72 9.69 41.50
CA ARG A 9 -23.54 8.26 41.76
C ARG A 9 -22.52 7.63 40.85
N ASN A 10 -22.51 8.01 39.56
CA ASN A 10 -21.52 7.53 38.59
C ASN A 10 -20.10 7.99 38.97
N LEU A 11 -19.94 9.22 39.49
CA LEU A 11 -18.66 9.71 39.97
C LEU A 11 -18.18 8.95 41.21
N GLU A 12 -19.09 8.66 42.16
CA GLU A 12 -18.77 7.86 43.36
C GLU A 12 -18.32 6.44 42.96
N LEU A 13 -19.01 5.81 42.00
CA LEU A 13 -18.65 4.51 41.48
C LEU A 13 -17.29 4.55 40.77
N PHE A 14 -17.05 5.59 39.93
CA PHE A 14 -15.77 5.77 39.27
C PHE A 14 -14.63 5.93 40.28
N GLN A 15 -14.83 6.73 41.33
CA GLN A 15 -13.83 6.91 42.40
C GLN A 15 -13.61 5.60 43.17
N ALA A 16 -14.65 4.81 43.43
CA ALA A 16 -14.50 3.52 44.09
C ALA A 16 -13.68 2.53 43.26
N LEU A 17 -13.82 2.53 41.92
CA LEU A 17 -13.04 1.70 41.01
C LEU A 17 -11.55 2.08 40.99
N LEU A 18 -11.19 3.31 41.34
CA LEU A 18 -9.78 3.74 41.40
C LEU A 18 -9.04 3.20 42.62
N ILE A 19 -9.76 2.73 43.65
CA ILE A 19 -9.18 2.29 44.92
C ILE A 19 -8.56 0.90 44.75
N GLY A 20 -7.29 0.81 45.09
CA GLY A 20 -6.59 -0.49 45.11
C GLY A 20 -6.02 -0.97 43.78
N ILE A 21 -6.11 -0.15 42.70
CA ILE A 21 -5.50 -0.49 41.42
C ILE A 21 -3.98 -0.28 41.49
N GLU A 22 -3.26 -1.33 41.13
CA GLU A 22 -1.80 -1.26 40.96
C GLU A 22 -1.49 -0.79 39.54
N TRP A 23 -1.40 0.53 39.35
CA TRP A 23 -1.28 1.19 38.03
C TRP A 23 -0.01 0.82 37.25
N GLU A 24 0.98 0.26 37.90
CA GLU A 24 2.21 -0.20 37.27
C GLU A 24 1.98 -1.44 36.37
N TYR A 25 0.93 -2.22 36.64
CA TYR A 25 0.62 -3.42 35.87
C TYR A 25 -0.37 -3.14 34.72
N GLU A 26 0.01 -3.51 33.52
CA GLU A 26 -0.83 -3.35 32.32
C GLU A 26 -2.18 -4.07 32.44
N VAL A 27 -2.17 -5.30 33.00
CA VAL A 27 -3.38 -6.09 33.19
C VAL A 27 -4.42 -5.35 34.04
N ALA A 28 -4.00 -4.77 35.17
CA ALA A 28 -4.89 -4.00 36.02
C ALA A 28 -5.47 -2.76 35.33
N ARG A 29 -4.70 -2.11 34.46
CA ARG A 29 -5.15 -0.96 33.68
C ARG A 29 -6.14 -1.37 32.57
N LEU A 30 -5.94 -2.50 31.92
CA LEU A 30 -6.87 -3.03 30.92
C LEU A 30 -8.19 -3.46 31.56
N GLU A 31 -8.14 -4.16 32.71
CA GLU A 31 -9.33 -4.51 33.49
C GLU A 31 -10.11 -3.24 33.90
N PHE A 32 -9.44 -2.21 34.39
CA PHE A 32 -10.07 -0.93 34.69
C PHE A 32 -10.75 -0.31 33.46
N ILE A 33 -10.11 -0.30 32.28
CA ILE A 33 -10.70 0.23 31.05
C ILE A 33 -11.97 -0.54 30.68
N ASP A 34 -11.98 -1.85 30.88
CA ASP A 34 -13.16 -2.69 30.59
C ASP A 34 -14.30 -2.42 31.63
N GLU A 35 -13.99 -2.41 32.90
CA GLU A 35 -14.98 -2.18 33.97
C GLU A 35 -15.70 -0.83 33.85
N ILE A 36 -15.01 0.21 33.38
CA ILE A 36 -15.64 1.54 33.26
C ILE A 36 -16.48 1.71 31.98
N GLN A 37 -16.51 0.75 31.05
CA GLN A 37 -17.23 0.88 29.77
C GLN A 37 -18.72 1.18 29.97
N ASP A 38 -19.37 0.44 30.84
CA ASP A 38 -20.80 0.63 31.16
C ASP A 38 -21.06 1.98 31.83
N LEU A 39 -20.16 2.39 32.72
CA LEU A 39 -20.23 3.67 33.41
C LEU A 39 -20.10 4.84 32.43
N MET A 40 -19.14 4.78 31.53
CA MET A 40 -18.96 5.77 30.45
C MET A 40 -20.20 5.85 29.54
N GLY A 41 -20.83 4.72 29.23
CA GLY A 41 -22.03 4.65 28.41
C GLY A 41 -23.27 5.32 29.04
N ARG A 42 -23.36 5.31 30.36
CA ARG A 42 -24.46 5.90 31.15
C ARG A 42 -24.27 7.36 31.49
N TRP A 43 -23.03 7.87 31.36
CA TRP A 43 -22.70 9.24 31.75
C TRP A 43 -23.42 10.28 30.87
N ARG A 44 -24.16 11.22 31.45
CA ARG A 44 -24.95 12.23 30.73
C ARG A 44 -24.47 13.66 30.97
N GLY A 45 -24.02 13.97 32.19
CA GLY A 45 -23.61 15.30 32.61
C GLY A 45 -22.12 15.60 32.40
N PRO A 46 -21.57 16.60 33.12
CA PRO A 46 -20.16 16.94 33.06
C PRO A 46 -19.27 15.76 33.39
N ARG A 47 -18.25 15.53 32.60
CA ARG A 47 -17.30 14.44 32.82
C ARG A 47 -16.42 14.71 34.06
N PRO A 48 -15.89 13.67 34.71
CA PRO A 48 -15.02 13.83 35.87
C PRO A 48 -13.72 14.55 35.50
N ASN A 49 -13.17 15.31 36.45
CA ASN A 49 -11.91 15.99 36.25
C ASN A 49 -10.74 15.00 36.42
N PHE A 50 -10.18 14.54 35.30
CA PHE A 50 -9.09 13.58 35.29
C PHE A 50 -7.80 14.09 35.95
N HIS A 51 -7.53 15.39 35.93
CA HIS A 51 -6.38 15.95 36.62
C HIS A 51 -6.49 15.86 38.15
N GLN A 52 -7.73 15.80 38.69
CA GLN A 52 -7.97 15.61 40.11
C GLN A 52 -8.01 14.13 40.49
N LEU A 53 -8.58 13.29 39.62
CA LEU A 53 -8.70 11.85 39.88
C LEU A 53 -7.35 11.12 39.73
N PHE A 54 -6.51 11.59 38.83
CA PHE A 54 -5.20 11.01 38.54
C PHE A 54 -4.10 12.06 38.76
N PRO A 55 -3.60 12.21 40.01
CA PRO A 55 -2.54 13.18 40.32
C PRO A 55 -1.23 12.92 39.57
N ARG A 56 -0.94 11.67 39.28
CA ARG A 56 0.19 11.23 38.45
C ARG A 56 -0.24 11.22 36.97
N ALA A 57 0.28 12.16 36.21
CA ALA A 57 -0.05 12.27 34.75
C ALA A 57 0.35 11.02 33.96
N GLU A 58 1.40 10.29 34.41
CA GLU A 58 1.85 9.06 33.80
C GLU A 58 0.75 7.99 33.73
N VAL A 59 -0.11 7.92 34.77
CA VAL A 59 -1.18 6.91 34.81
C VAL A 59 -2.17 7.11 33.66
N ILE A 60 -2.54 8.36 33.36
CA ILE A 60 -3.43 8.63 32.21
C ILE A 60 -2.71 8.32 30.90
N GLU A 61 -1.44 8.62 30.80
CA GLU A 61 -0.64 8.31 29.62
C GLU A 61 -0.56 6.79 29.38
N TRP A 62 -0.38 6.00 30.43
CA TRP A 62 -0.45 4.55 30.35
C TRP A 62 -1.83 4.06 29.96
N LEU A 63 -2.88 4.56 30.58
CA LEU A 63 -4.27 4.21 30.25
C LEU A 63 -4.63 4.55 28.80
N LEU A 64 -4.23 5.72 28.30
CA LEU A 64 -4.43 6.08 26.88
C LEU A 64 -3.65 5.17 25.92
N SER A 65 -2.43 4.75 26.34
CA SER A 65 -1.62 3.82 25.58
C SER A 65 -2.22 2.42 25.56
N ASP A 66 -2.69 1.92 26.70
CA ASP A 66 -3.27 0.58 26.82
C ASP A 66 -4.65 0.51 26.17
N ALA A 67 -5.41 1.61 26.17
CA ALA A 67 -6.66 1.72 25.43
C ALA A 67 -6.50 1.43 23.93
N LEU A 68 -5.33 1.71 23.36
CA LEU A 68 -5.04 1.40 21.96
C LEU A 68 -4.97 -0.11 21.71
N ASN A 69 -4.59 -0.94 22.70
CA ASN A 69 -4.55 -2.40 22.58
C ASN A 69 -5.95 -2.99 22.34
N THR A 70 -7.00 -2.31 22.78
CA THR A 70 -8.40 -2.76 22.66
C THR A 70 -9.12 -2.20 21.42
N MET A 71 -8.42 -1.48 20.55
CA MET A 71 -9.02 -0.87 19.33
C MET A 71 -9.51 -1.89 18.30
N ARG A 72 -8.98 -3.10 18.32
CA ARG A 72 -9.36 -4.21 17.42
C ARG A 72 -10.65 -4.93 17.85
N GLU A 73 -11.12 -4.70 19.05
CA GLU A 73 -12.33 -5.31 19.59
C GLU A 73 -13.59 -4.77 18.92
N LYS A 74 -14.64 -5.61 18.87
CA LYS A 74 -15.90 -5.31 18.17
C LYS A 74 -16.53 -3.98 18.57
N TYR A 75 -16.43 -3.59 19.83
CA TYR A 75 -17.05 -2.36 20.38
C TYR A 75 -16.06 -1.23 20.57
N GLN A 76 -14.80 -1.42 20.22
CA GLN A 76 -13.72 -0.43 20.32
C GLN A 76 -13.68 0.29 21.68
N PRO A 77 -13.56 -0.45 22.80
CA PRO A 77 -13.59 0.15 24.14
C PRO A 77 -12.51 1.21 24.31
N GLY A 78 -11.35 1.03 23.70
CA GLY A 78 -10.27 2.00 23.74
C GLY A 78 -10.61 3.36 23.11
N LEU A 79 -11.27 3.37 21.95
CA LEU A 79 -11.72 4.63 21.34
C LEU A 79 -12.74 5.35 22.23
N ARG A 80 -13.63 4.60 22.85
CA ARG A 80 -14.60 5.17 23.81
C ARG A 80 -13.89 5.80 25.00
N PHE A 81 -12.90 5.11 25.57
CA PHE A 81 -12.09 5.64 26.67
C PHE A 81 -11.35 6.91 26.29
N ILE A 82 -10.61 6.91 25.17
CA ILE A 82 -9.88 8.09 24.68
C ILE A 82 -10.85 9.29 24.51
N LYS A 83 -12.02 9.08 23.90
CA LYS A 83 -13.04 10.13 23.77
C LYS A 83 -13.65 10.57 25.11
N PHE A 84 -13.77 9.66 26.06
CA PHE A 84 -14.26 10.01 27.39
C PHE A 84 -13.26 10.92 28.13
N VAL A 85 -11.97 10.59 28.07
CA VAL A 85 -10.87 11.44 28.60
C VAL A 85 -10.86 12.80 27.90
N LEU A 86 -10.95 12.84 26.57
CA LEU A 86 -11.00 14.09 25.82
C LEU A 86 -12.18 14.97 26.25
N ASN A 87 -13.38 14.38 26.32
CA ASN A 87 -14.63 15.07 26.68
C ASN A 87 -14.68 15.50 28.16
N SER A 88 -13.77 15.01 29.01
CA SER A 88 -13.59 15.53 30.38
C SER A 88 -12.89 16.88 30.44
N GLY A 89 -12.38 17.34 29.31
CA GLY A 89 -11.53 18.53 29.23
C GLY A 89 -10.08 18.27 29.62
N TYR A 90 -9.67 17.00 29.79
CA TYR A 90 -8.29 16.66 30.08
C TYR A 90 -7.39 17.09 28.91
N ARG A 91 -6.25 17.72 29.25
CA ARG A 91 -5.17 18.06 28.33
C ARG A 91 -3.84 17.62 28.92
N ASP A 92 -2.92 17.17 28.08
CA ASP A 92 -1.58 16.79 28.53
C ASP A 92 -0.86 17.98 29.19
N ARG A 93 -0.09 17.67 30.22
CA ARG A 93 0.78 18.65 30.88
C ARG A 93 2.22 18.34 30.52
N PRO A 94 2.84 19.18 29.68
CA PRO A 94 4.24 18.97 29.33
C PRO A 94 5.15 18.97 30.54
N ARG A 95 6.12 18.06 30.55
CA ARG A 95 7.16 18.04 31.59
C ARG A 95 8.14 19.16 31.32
N PHE A 96 8.51 19.90 32.37
CA PHE A 96 9.46 20.97 32.30
C PHE A 96 10.61 20.67 33.26
N GLU A 97 11.81 20.45 32.71
CA GLU A 97 13.00 20.07 33.47
C GLU A 97 14.20 20.93 33.02
N ASN A 98 15.04 21.32 33.93
CA ASN A 98 16.28 22.10 33.68
C ASN A 98 16.07 23.38 32.83
N GLY A 99 14.89 24.00 32.87
CA GLY A 99 14.60 25.25 32.15
C GLY A 99 14.02 25.03 30.76
N GLU A 100 13.78 23.78 30.33
CA GLU A 100 13.26 23.44 29.02
C GLU A 100 12.14 22.38 29.08
N TYR A 101 11.29 22.34 28.06
CA TYR A 101 10.32 21.27 27.92
C TYR A 101 10.96 19.98 27.44
N VAL A 102 10.62 18.87 28.08
CA VAL A 102 11.08 17.53 27.69
C VAL A 102 10.28 17.07 26.47
N VAL A 103 10.89 17.18 25.28
CA VAL A 103 10.28 16.74 24.03
C VAL A 103 10.63 15.30 23.65
N ALA A 104 11.73 14.75 24.16
CA ALA A 104 12.10 13.34 23.99
C ALA A 104 11.21 12.45 24.89
N ARG A 105 10.01 12.11 24.40
CA ARG A 105 8.99 11.39 25.15
C ARG A 105 8.09 10.60 24.23
N THR A 106 8.04 9.28 24.41
CA THR A 106 7.06 8.41 23.75
C THR A 106 5.67 8.65 24.31
N THR A 107 4.73 9.05 23.49
CA THR A 107 3.36 9.37 23.89
C THR A 107 2.38 8.35 23.26
N PRO A 108 1.10 8.30 23.73
CA PRO A 108 0.07 7.50 23.09
C PRO A 108 -0.11 7.77 21.59
N ILE A 109 0.20 8.98 21.11
CA ILE A 109 0.15 9.33 19.67
C ILE A 109 1.18 8.50 18.88
N HIS A 110 2.41 8.37 19.37
CA HIS A 110 3.44 7.55 18.74
C HIS A 110 3.02 6.07 18.71
N ARG A 111 2.51 5.55 19.83
CA ARG A 111 2.01 4.17 19.91
C ARG A 111 0.85 3.93 18.95
N ALA A 112 -0.09 4.86 18.86
CA ALA A 112 -1.20 4.76 17.91
C ALA A 112 -0.70 4.68 16.45
N ALA A 113 0.34 5.44 16.09
CA ALA A 113 0.93 5.40 14.75
C ALA A 113 1.60 4.06 14.44
N ILE A 114 2.30 3.47 15.42
CA ILE A 114 2.98 2.17 15.29
C ILE A 114 1.98 1.03 15.17
N MET A 115 0.93 1.05 15.99
CA MET A 115 -0.10 0.00 16.05
C MET A 115 -1.18 0.12 14.97
N ARG A 116 -1.21 1.25 14.26
CA ARG A 116 -2.24 1.58 13.30
C ARG A 116 -2.33 0.54 12.19
N GLU A 117 -3.50 -0.06 12.04
CA GLU A 117 -3.82 -0.83 10.85
C GLU A 117 -4.13 0.09 9.68
N ARG A 118 -3.58 -0.23 8.50
CA ARG A 118 -3.92 0.49 7.27
C ARG A 118 -5.43 0.40 7.04
N HIS A 119 -6.07 1.55 6.78
CA HIS A 119 -7.51 1.70 6.47
C HIS A 119 -8.50 1.50 7.63
N ALA A 120 -8.07 1.48 8.86
CA ALA A 120 -8.98 1.45 10.00
C ALA A 120 -9.39 2.89 10.40
N VAL A 121 -10.56 3.33 9.98
CA VAL A 121 -11.13 4.68 10.30
C VAL A 121 -11.12 4.96 11.80
N SER A 122 -11.31 3.94 12.63
CA SER A 122 -11.27 4.06 14.09
C SER A 122 -9.91 4.52 14.62
N TRP A 123 -8.81 4.11 13.98
CA TRP A 123 -7.45 4.56 14.34
C TRP A 123 -7.25 6.04 14.03
N ASP A 124 -7.72 6.51 12.89
CA ASP A 124 -7.64 7.93 12.54
C ASP A 124 -8.44 8.78 13.54
N MET A 125 -9.64 8.33 13.93
CA MET A 125 -10.45 8.99 14.98
C MET A 125 -9.78 8.98 16.36
N ALA A 126 -9.05 7.91 16.71
CA ALA A 126 -8.31 7.86 17.97
C ALA A 126 -7.13 8.83 17.96
N ILE A 127 -6.38 8.87 16.85
CA ILE A 127 -5.25 9.78 16.68
C ILE A 127 -5.73 11.25 16.70
N GLU A 128 -6.83 11.58 16.04
CA GLU A 128 -7.43 12.92 16.10
C GLU A 128 -7.79 13.32 17.55
N ALA A 129 -8.45 12.42 18.28
CA ALA A 129 -8.81 12.66 19.68
C ALA A 129 -7.57 12.80 20.57
N LEU A 130 -6.51 12.03 20.32
CA LEU A 130 -5.24 12.17 21.04
C LEU A 130 -4.56 13.51 20.73
N PHE A 131 -4.62 14.01 19.49
CA PHE A 131 -4.10 15.33 19.16
C PHE A 131 -4.90 16.49 19.81
N GLU A 132 -6.14 16.28 20.17
CA GLU A 132 -6.88 17.25 20.98
C GLU A 132 -6.48 17.19 22.47
N ILE A 133 -6.03 16.03 22.97
CA ILE A 133 -5.49 15.85 24.32
C ILE A 133 -4.08 16.44 24.41
N TYR A 134 -3.23 16.20 23.41
CA TYR A 134 -1.86 16.69 23.29
C TYR A 134 -1.82 17.95 22.41
N ASP A 135 -2.48 19.01 22.83
CA ASP A 135 -2.77 20.22 22.06
C ASP A 135 -1.62 21.28 22.02
N ARG A 136 -0.45 20.93 22.57
CA ARG A 136 0.75 21.77 22.55
C ARG A 136 1.53 21.58 21.25
N TYR A 137 1.06 22.22 20.16
CA TYR A 137 1.68 22.13 18.85
C TYR A 137 2.97 22.95 18.68
N ASP A 138 3.36 23.69 19.70
CA ASP A 138 4.70 24.27 19.85
C ASP A 138 5.73 23.23 20.36
N LEU A 139 5.26 22.10 20.86
CA LEU A 139 6.07 20.98 21.33
C LEU A 139 5.90 19.77 20.38
N ASN A 140 6.89 19.55 19.52
CA ASN A 140 6.88 18.41 18.62
C ASN A 140 7.56 17.21 19.29
N TYR A 141 6.81 16.47 20.12
CA TYR A 141 7.34 15.31 20.84
C TYR A 141 7.96 14.29 19.91
N VAL A 142 9.07 13.70 20.36
CA VAL A 142 9.87 12.74 19.59
C VAL A 142 9.94 11.42 20.36
N ASP A 143 9.60 10.35 19.72
CA ASP A 143 9.86 9.00 20.23
C ASP A 143 11.34 8.67 20.07
N ALA A 144 12.04 8.44 21.20
CA ALA A 144 13.48 8.27 21.20
C ALA A 144 13.95 6.99 20.48
N GLU A 145 13.12 5.96 20.45
CA GLU A 145 13.44 4.68 19.82
C GLU A 145 13.32 4.76 18.30
N THR A 146 12.19 5.28 17.81
CA THR A 146 11.90 5.33 16.37
C THR A 146 12.31 6.64 15.72
N GLY A 147 12.51 7.73 16.49
CA GLY A 147 12.68 9.08 15.98
C GLY A 147 11.38 9.73 15.50
N LEU A 148 10.26 8.99 15.51
CA LEU A 148 8.96 9.48 15.05
C LEU A 148 8.52 10.70 15.87
N THR A 149 8.02 11.75 15.20
CA THR A 149 7.51 12.93 15.89
C THR A 149 6.01 13.05 15.77
N HIS A 150 5.38 13.84 16.63
CA HIS A 150 3.95 14.14 16.52
C HIS A 150 3.57 14.71 15.14
N PHE A 151 4.42 15.58 14.57
CA PHE A 151 4.17 16.11 13.23
C PHE A 151 4.17 15.01 12.15
N HIS A 152 5.11 14.05 12.23
CA HIS A 152 5.14 12.90 11.33
C HIS A 152 3.87 12.05 11.48
N VAL A 153 3.43 11.79 12.72
CA VAL A 153 2.19 11.05 12.96
C VAL A 153 0.97 11.79 12.39
N ALA A 154 0.90 13.12 12.55
CA ALA A 154 -0.17 13.90 11.94
C ALA A 154 -0.21 13.76 10.42
N CYS A 155 0.97 13.74 9.77
CA CYS A 155 1.09 13.52 8.33
C CYS A 155 0.70 12.10 7.91
N MET A 156 1.11 11.08 8.68
CA MET A 156 0.76 9.68 8.44
C MET A 156 -0.74 9.40 8.57
N SER A 157 -1.42 10.04 9.52
CA SER A 157 -2.84 9.82 9.84
C SER A 157 -3.80 10.79 9.15
N ASN A 158 -3.30 11.65 8.25
CA ASN A 158 -4.09 12.70 7.60
C ASN A 158 -4.78 13.67 8.59
N CYS A 159 -4.23 13.83 9.79
CA CYS A 159 -4.74 14.79 10.76
C CYS A 159 -4.28 16.21 10.37
N VAL A 160 -4.96 16.78 9.35
CA VAL A 160 -4.59 18.06 8.72
C VAL A 160 -4.63 19.21 9.72
N TYR A 161 -5.55 19.16 10.68
CA TYR A 161 -5.63 20.20 11.71
C TYR A 161 -4.34 20.25 12.53
N ALA A 162 -3.91 19.13 13.10
CA ALA A 162 -2.69 19.05 13.90
C ALA A 162 -1.46 19.46 13.07
N ALA A 163 -1.29 18.91 11.87
CA ALA A 163 -0.16 19.25 11.01
C ALA A 163 -0.12 20.76 10.66
N ARG A 164 -1.28 21.37 10.43
CA ARG A 164 -1.38 22.81 10.20
C ARG A 164 -0.96 23.64 11.41
N GLN A 165 -1.32 23.19 12.61
CA GLN A 165 -0.92 23.87 13.86
C GLN A 165 0.59 23.82 14.07
N PHE A 166 1.24 22.66 13.84
CA PHE A 166 2.70 22.56 13.92
C PHE A 166 3.39 23.55 12.97
N ILE A 167 2.95 23.61 11.71
CA ILE A 167 3.51 24.53 10.73
C ILE A 167 3.23 26.00 11.12
N HIS A 168 2.04 26.29 11.68
CA HIS A 168 1.71 27.64 12.17
C HIS A 168 2.63 28.08 13.31
N ASN A 169 3.05 27.16 14.16
CA ASN A 169 4.02 27.39 15.24
C ASN A 169 5.48 27.38 14.75
N GLY A 170 5.72 27.44 13.44
CA GLY A 170 7.05 27.65 12.87
C GLY A 170 7.77 26.38 12.45
N LEU A 171 7.14 25.18 12.54
CA LEU A 171 7.76 23.97 12.06
C LEU A 171 7.78 23.94 10.52
N SER A 172 8.91 23.55 9.93
CA SER A 172 9.02 23.38 8.48
C SER A 172 8.11 22.28 7.97
N PRO A 173 7.41 22.45 6.82
CA PRO A 173 6.66 21.36 6.19
C PRO A 173 7.57 20.21 5.71
N ASP A 174 8.86 20.47 5.58
CA ASP A 174 9.92 19.51 5.25
C ASP A 174 10.71 19.05 6.48
N TYR A 175 10.13 19.16 7.68
CA TYR A 175 10.83 18.80 8.92
C TYR A 175 11.29 17.34 8.88
N TYR A 176 12.60 17.14 8.78
CA TYR A 176 13.25 15.84 8.60
C TYR A 176 14.54 15.78 9.44
N PRO A 177 14.41 15.65 10.78
CA PRO A 177 15.56 15.71 11.69
C PRO A 177 16.32 14.39 11.81
N ASP A 178 15.71 13.29 11.36
CA ASP A 178 16.22 11.92 11.58
C ASP A 178 16.00 11.08 10.33
N GLU A 179 17.09 10.55 9.76
CA GLU A 179 17.08 9.73 8.54
C GLU A 179 16.39 8.37 8.71
N ARG A 180 16.08 7.96 9.94
CA ARG A 180 15.30 6.75 10.23
C ARG A 180 13.84 6.86 9.83
N ILE A 181 13.35 8.08 9.61
CA ILE A 181 11.94 8.35 9.28
C ILE A 181 11.86 9.03 7.92
N ASP A 182 10.84 8.70 7.15
CA ASP A 182 10.56 9.40 5.89
C ASP A 182 10.10 10.85 6.15
N PRO A 183 10.44 11.81 5.28
CA PRO A 183 9.93 13.18 5.34
C PRO A 183 8.39 13.25 5.32
N PRO A 184 7.77 14.33 5.86
CA PRO A 184 6.31 14.45 6.00
C PRO A 184 5.51 14.19 4.72
N LEU A 185 5.99 14.70 3.57
CA LEU A 185 5.32 14.48 2.28
C LEU A 185 5.38 13.02 1.82
N HIS A 186 6.52 12.33 2.07
CA HIS A 186 6.65 10.90 1.78
C HIS A 186 5.69 10.07 2.64
N LEU A 187 5.60 10.38 3.93
CA LEU A 187 4.66 9.72 4.84
C LEU A 187 3.22 9.92 4.38
N ALA A 188 2.84 11.16 4.04
CA ALA A 188 1.51 11.44 3.51
C ALA A 188 1.22 10.66 2.23
N LEU A 189 2.19 10.53 1.31
CA LEU A 189 2.05 9.75 0.09
C LEU A 189 2.02 8.24 0.34
N LYS A 190 2.82 7.74 1.30
CA LYS A 190 2.95 6.31 1.62
C LYS A 190 1.69 5.75 2.29
N TYR A 191 1.14 6.49 3.25
CA TYR A 191 0.05 6.01 4.11
C TYR A 191 -1.35 6.36 3.61
N HIS A 192 -1.50 7.28 2.66
CA HIS A 192 -2.80 7.59 2.06
C HIS A 192 -2.93 6.91 0.71
N GLU A 193 -3.63 5.79 0.72
CA GLU A 193 -4.08 5.08 -0.48
C GLU A 193 -5.46 5.65 -0.85
N PHE A 194 -5.82 5.78 -2.09
CA PHE A 194 -7.14 6.13 -2.60
C PHE A 194 -7.52 7.62 -2.69
N ASN A 195 -7.28 8.15 -3.88
CA ASN A 195 -7.84 9.40 -4.38
C ASN A 195 -7.23 10.69 -3.78
N PHE A 196 -6.44 11.39 -4.58
CA PHE A 196 -5.83 12.67 -4.24
C PHE A 196 -6.84 13.74 -3.76
N GLU A 197 -8.10 13.65 -4.18
CA GLU A 197 -9.16 14.54 -3.68
C GLU A 197 -9.44 14.32 -2.20
N ARG A 198 -9.21 13.11 -1.71
CA ARG A 198 -9.39 12.71 -0.30
C ARG A 198 -8.11 12.82 0.53
N THR A 199 -7.02 13.35 -0.03
CA THR A 199 -5.77 13.56 0.70
C THR A 199 -5.48 15.05 0.90
N PRO A 200 -6.23 15.74 1.77
CA PRO A 200 -6.00 17.15 2.03
C PRO A 200 -4.62 17.42 2.64
N MET A 201 -3.96 16.40 3.22
CA MET A 201 -2.62 16.52 3.78
C MET A 201 -1.58 16.85 2.72
N ILE A 202 -1.53 16.09 1.61
CA ILE A 202 -0.58 16.32 0.51
C ILE A 202 -0.76 17.73 -0.04
N LYS A 203 -2.02 18.15 -0.29
CA LYS A 203 -2.35 19.49 -0.76
C LYS A 203 -1.92 20.56 0.23
N MET A 204 -2.11 20.33 1.50
CA MET A 204 -1.74 21.27 2.56
C MET A 204 -0.22 21.41 2.67
N LEU A 205 0.53 20.31 2.69
CA LEU A 205 2.00 20.33 2.77
C LEU A 205 2.61 21.09 1.59
N LEU A 206 2.22 20.75 0.35
CA LEU A 206 2.72 21.43 -0.86
C LEU A 206 2.37 22.94 -0.86
N ARG A 207 1.14 23.32 -0.50
CA ARG A 207 0.73 24.74 -0.39
C ARG A 207 1.44 25.47 0.74
N ARG A 208 1.98 24.78 1.72
CA ARG A 208 2.82 25.34 2.79
C ARG A 208 4.30 25.34 2.46
N GLY A 209 4.67 24.97 1.24
CA GLY A 209 6.03 25.06 0.73
C GLY A 209 6.86 23.80 0.90
N ALA A 210 6.22 22.63 1.12
CA ALA A 210 6.93 21.37 1.07
C ALA A 210 7.62 21.17 -0.29
N ASN A 211 8.87 20.73 -0.26
CA ASN A 211 9.67 20.49 -1.45
C ASN A 211 9.22 19.19 -2.15
N PRO A 212 8.68 19.23 -3.40
CA PRO A 212 8.24 18.05 -4.12
C PRO A 212 9.39 17.13 -4.57
N ASN A 213 10.63 17.59 -4.44
CA ASN A 213 11.84 16.87 -4.82
C ASN A 213 12.71 16.47 -3.61
N LEU A 214 12.23 16.65 -2.38
CA LEU A 214 13.00 16.27 -1.18
C LEU A 214 13.30 14.77 -1.22
N ALA A 215 14.57 14.41 -1.06
CA ALA A 215 15.01 13.03 -1.05
C ALA A 215 15.13 12.50 0.39
N THR A 216 14.83 11.21 0.59
CA THR A 216 15.23 10.47 1.79
C THR A 216 16.72 10.19 1.78
N ALA A 217 17.27 9.61 2.86
CA ALA A 217 18.66 9.10 2.89
C ALA A 217 18.95 8.10 1.75
N GLU A 218 17.94 7.35 1.33
CA GLU A 218 18.04 6.41 0.21
C GLU A 218 17.85 7.08 -1.17
N GLY A 219 17.78 8.40 -1.24
CA GLY A 219 17.53 9.13 -2.48
C GLY A 219 16.09 9.02 -2.99
N THR A 220 15.20 8.34 -2.26
CA THR A 220 13.79 8.20 -2.63
C THR A 220 13.08 9.56 -2.57
N ARG A 221 12.46 9.99 -3.65
CA ARG A 221 11.69 11.25 -3.75
C ARG A 221 10.18 10.98 -3.77
N PRO A 222 9.34 12.00 -3.52
CA PRO A 222 7.88 11.86 -3.59
C PRO A 222 7.39 11.17 -4.86
N LEU A 223 7.99 11.47 -6.01
CA LEU A 223 7.60 10.86 -7.29
C LEU A 223 7.91 9.36 -7.32
N HIS A 224 9.02 8.89 -6.72
CA HIS A 224 9.29 7.46 -6.59
C HIS A 224 8.20 6.77 -5.75
N VAL A 225 7.78 7.37 -4.62
CA VAL A 225 6.71 6.83 -3.77
C VAL A 225 5.39 6.72 -4.53
N ILE A 226 5.08 7.70 -5.38
CA ILE A 226 3.89 7.68 -6.24
C ILE A 226 3.99 6.56 -7.27
N CYS A 227 5.14 6.41 -7.94
CA CYS A 227 5.35 5.41 -8.99
C CYS A 227 5.31 3.96 -8.49
N ARG A 228 5.55 3.73 -7.20
CA ARG A 228 5.39 2.42 -6.56
C ARG A 228 3.92 1.99 -6.40
N LYS A 229 2.94 2.88 -6.60
CA LYS A 229 1.51 2.58 -6.33
C LYS A 229 0.86 1.89 -7.52
N PHE A 230 0.35 0.69 -7.31
CA PHE A 230 -0.27 -0.12 -8.37
C PHE A 230 -1.61 0.42 -8.87
N TYR A 231 -2.52 0.87 -7.98
CA TYR A 231 -3.87 1.22 -8.40
C TYR A 231 -4.03 2.69 -8.77
N ASP A 232 -3.52 3.59 -7.97
CA ASP A 232 -3.84 5.01 -8.06
C ASP A 232 -2.62 5.87 -8.42
N GLY A 233 -1.49 5.23 -8.76
CA GLY A 233 -0.23 5.91 -9.03
C GLY A 233 -0.35 6.95 -10.14
N ALA A 234 -0.97 6.61 -11.26
CA ALA A 234 -1.12 7.53 -12.39
C ALA A 234 -2.04 8.71 -12.06
N GLU A 235 -3.19 8.49 -11.41
CA GLU A 235 -4.09 9.56 -10.99
C GLU A 235 -3.45 10.46 -9.94
N LEU A 236 -2.78 9.85 -8.96
CA LEU A 236 -2.04 10.59 -7.93
C LEU A 236 -0.90 11.41 -8.54
N ALA A 237 -0.13 10.86 -9.49
CA ALA A 237 0.92 11.56 -10.20
C ALA A 237 0.36 12.75 -10.99
N GLN A 238 -0.74 12.56 -11.72
CA GLN A 238 -1.38 13.63 -12.50
C GLN A 238 -1.81 14.79 -11.60
N GLN A 239 -2.42 14.50 -10.46
CA GLN A 239 -2.83 15.51 -9.49
C GLN A 239 -1.63 16.17 -8.80
N PHE A 240 -0.58 15.39 -8.52
CA PHE A 240 0.66 15.89 -7.94
C PHE A 240 1.35 16.87 -8.88
N PHE A 241 1.52 16.53 -10.15
CA PHE A 241 2.06 17.45 -11.16
C PHE A 241 1.21 18.69 -11.31
N LYS A 242 -0.11 18.54 -11.47
CA LYS A 242 -1.02 19.68 -11.61
C LYS A 242 -0.90 20.66 -10.46
N LEU A 243 -0.88 20.16 -9.20
CA LEU A 243 -0.75 21.04 -8.04
C LEU A 243 0.60 21.76 -8.01
N ASN A 244 1.70 21.06 -8.35
CA ASN A 244 3.02 21.67 -8.37
C ASN A 244 3.14 22.71 -9.51
N ASP A 245 2.51 22.47 -10.67
CA ASP A 245 2.40 23.47 -11.75
C ASP A 245 1.65 24.74 -11.25
N GLU A 246 0.52 24.58 -10.55
CA GLU A 246 -0.24 25.68 -9.94
C GLU A 246 0.62 26.48 -8.93
N LEU A 247 1.49 25.78 -8.19
CA LEU A 247 2.39 26.37 -7.20
C LEU A 247 3.72 26.86 -7.80
N ARG A 248 3.94 26.68 -9.11
CA ARG A 248 5.19 27.01 -9.81
C ARG A 248 6.41 26.28 -9.24
N GLN A 249 6.22 25.05 -8.78
CA GLN A 249 7.27 24.15 -8.31
C GLN A 249 7.56 23.12 -9.41
N SER A 250 8.83 22.96 -9.77
CA SER A 250 9.24 21.90 -10.70
C SER A 250 9.31 20.56 -10.00
N VAL A 251 8.85 19.51 -10.70
CA VAL A 251 9.00 18.11 -10.27
C VAL A 251 9.98 17.43 -11.21
N ASP A 252 11.06 16.90 -10.66
CA ASP A 252 12.10 16.24 -11.42
C ASP A 252 11.73 14.77 -11.67
N CYS A 253 11.65 14.39 -12.95
CA CYS A 253 11.25 13.05 -13.40
C CYS A 253 12.41 12.09 -13.62
N ASN A 254 13.69 12.59 -13.66
CA ASN A 254 14.85 11.83 -14.13
C ASN A 254 15.83 11.47 -13.02
N VAL A 255 15.53 11.82 -11.78
CA VAL A 255 16.42 11.56 -10.67
C VAL A 255 16.32 10.11 -10.23
N ALA A 256 17.48 9.48 -10.08
CA ALA A 256 17.61 8.15 -9.54
C ALA A 256 17.75 8.15 -8.00
N ASP A 257 17.29 7.08 -7.35
CA ASP A 257 17.61 6.78 -5.95
C ASP A 257 19.07 6.25 -5.83
N VAL A 258 19.51 5.90 -4.62
CA VAL A 258 20.88 5.41 -4.37
C VAL A 258 21.19 4.07 -5.09
N TRP A 259 20.18 3.34 -5.54
CA TRP A 259 20.33 2.11 -6.33
C TRP A 259 20.26 2.37 -7.84
N GLY A 260 20.21 3.62 -8.27
CA GLY A 260 20.08 4.01 -9.67
C GLY A 260 18.67 3.87 -10.24
N ARG A 261 17.64 3.72 -9.40
CA ARG A 261 16.25 3.49 -9.82
C ARG A 261 15.53 4.81 -10.06
N THR A 262 15.09 5.04 -11.29
CA THR A 262 14.33 6.24 -11.67
C THR A 262 12.82 6.08 -11.44
N PRO A 263 12.04 7.18 -11.41
CA PRO A 263 10.58 7.10 -11.42
C PRO A 263 10.02 6.30 -12.61
N LEU A 264 10.66 6.38 -13.78
CA LEU A 264 10.25 5.61 -14.96
C LEU A 264 10.45 4.10 -14.77
N GLN A 265 11.60 3.69 -14.19
CA GLN A 265 11.81 2.27 -13.85
C GLN A 265 10.78 1.76 -12.83
N TRP A 266 10.40 2.56 -11.84
CA TRP A 266 9.33 2.21 -10.92
C TRP A 266 7.97 2.10 -11.60
N ALA A 267 7.66 2.98 -12.57
CA ALA A 267 6.43 2.91 -13.34
C ALA A 267 6.35 1.64 -14.18
N VAL A 268 7.47 1.23 -14.79
CA VAL A 268 7.60 -0.03 -15.54
C VAL A 268 7.51 -1.22 -14.58
N ALA A 269 8.23 -1.21 -13.45
CA ALA A 269 8.18 -2.27 -12.44
C ALA A 269 6.76 -2.48 -11.88
N SER A 270 6.00 -1.39 -11.69
CA SER A 270 4.60 -1.46 -11.26
C SER A 270 3.62 -1.78 -12.40
N LEU A 271 4.10 -2.04 -13.60
CA LEU A 271 3.32 -2.29 -14.81
C LEU A 271 2.19 -1.25 -14.99
N SER A 272 2.52 0.05 -14.96
CA SER A 272 1.54 1.13 -15.03
C SER A 272 1.67 1.94 -16.32
N PRO A 273 0.99 1.53 -17.40
CA PRO A 273 1.10 2.20 -18.71
C PRO A 273 0.71 3.68 -18.65
N GLU A 274 -0.35 4.02 -17.91
CA GLU A 274 -0.78 5.42 -17.80
C GLU A 274 0.24 6.28 -17.05
N LEU A 275 0.98 5.68 -16.12
CA LEU A 275 2.04 6.38 -15.39
C LEU A 275 3.29 6.56 -16.26
N ILE A 276 3.62 5.57 -17.08
CA ILE A 276 4.70 5.65 -18.07
C ILE A 276 4.41 6.79 -19.04
N ASP A 277 3.22 6.83 -19.65
CA ASP A 277 2.78 7.92 -20.53
C ASP A 277 2.93 9.29 -19.87
N LEU A 278 2.42 9.40 -18.65
CA LEU A 278 2.48 10.67 -17.92
C LEU A 278 3.90 11.12 -17.66
N LEU A 279 4.78 10.21 -17.25
CA LEU A 279 6.18 10.52 -16.96
C LEU A 279 6.92 10.95 -18.23
N VAL A 280 6.72 10.24 -19.34
CA VAL A 280 7.32 10.59 -20.65
C VAL A 280 6.79 11.95 -21.12
N TYR A 281 5.49 12.20 -21.02
CA TYR A 281 4.91 13.52 -21.32
C TYR A 281 5.51 14.64 -20.43
N ARG A 282 5.93 14.32 -19.21
CA ARG A 282 6.57 15.25 -18.26
C ARG A 282 8.09 15.34 -18.42
N GLY A 283 8.67 14.66 -19.40
CA GLY A 283 10.09 14.72 -19.73
C GLY A 283 10.94 13.66 -19.06
N ALA A 284 10.33 12.53 -18.69
CA ALA A 284 11.12 11.36 -18.31
C ALA A 284 11.91 10.84 -19.53
N ASP A 285 13.19 10.59 -19.31
CA ASP A 285 14.15 10.23 -20.34
C ASP A 285 14.18 8.71 -20.53
N TRP A 286 14.15 8.27 -21.80
CA TRP A 286 14.39 6.89 -22.20
C TRP A 286 15.85 6.60 -22.50
N ASP A 287 16.69 7.64 -22.66
CA ASP A 287 18.10 7.46 -22.95
C ASP A 287 18.79 6.73 -21.77
N GLY A 288 19.34 5.56 -22.06
CA GLY A 288 19.95 4.70 -21.03
C GLY A 288 18.94 3.98 -20.11
N PHE A 289 17.65 3.91 -20.51
CA PHE A 289 16.68 3.13 -19.75
C PHE A 289 17.13 1.65 -19.67
N VAL A 290 17.13 1.12 -18.46
CA VAL A 290 17.39 -0.29 -18.16
C VAL A 290 16.13 -0.89 -17.57
N PHE A 291 15.70 -2.04 -18.10
CA PHE A 291 14.53 -2.73 -17.57
C PHE A 291 14.72 -3.09 -16.10
N PRO A 292 13.67 -2.92 -15.26
CA PRO A 292 13.75 -3.22 -13.84
C PRO A 292 14.24 -4.64 -13.55
N ASP A 293 15.05 -4.78 -12.51
CA ASP A 293 15.42 -6.10 -12.03
C ASP A 293 14.25 -6.80 -11.33
N GLN A 294 14.39 -8.11 -11.11
CA GLN A 294 13.34 -8.91 -10.48
C GLN A 294 12.99 -8.41 -9.08
N SER A 295 13.97 -7.94 -8.32
CA SER A 295 13.77 -7.44 -6.95
C SER A 295 12.88 -6.21 -6.93
N LEU A 296 13.10 -5.28 -7.87
CA LEU A 296 12.31 -4.06 -8.01
C LEU A 296 10.86 -4.35 -8.41
N ILE A 297 10.68 -5.28 -9.38
CA ILE A 297 9.34 -5.72 -9.81
C ILE A 297 8.60 -6.34 -8.63
N LEU A 298 9.24 -7.21 -7.86
CA LEU A 298 8.62 -7.85 -6.70
C LEU A 298 8.30 -6.83 -5.59
N GLU A 299 9.23 -5.93 -5.28
CA GLU A 299 9.01 -4.87 -4.29
C GLU A 299 7.78 -4.01 -4.64
N ALA A 300 7.57 -3.69 -5.93
CA ALA A 300 6.39 -2.95 -6.38
C ALA A 300 5.06 -3.64 -6.04
N TYR A 301 5.08 -4.98 -5.84
CA TYR A 301 3.88 -5.79 -5.57
C TYR A 301 3.79 -6.35 -4.15
N GLU A 302 4.88 -6.55 -3.43
CA GLU A 302 4.89 -7.13 -2.08
C GLU A 302 4.07 -6.33 -1.08
N ARG A 303 4.17 -5.01 -1.14
CA ARG A 303 3.43 -4.09 -0.25
C ARG A 303 1.92 -4.06 -0.51
N GLN A 304 1.46 -4.79 -1.53
CA GLN A 304 0.06 -4.78 -1.98
C GLN A 304 -0.68 -6.08 -1.68
N HIS A 305 -0.25 -6.77 -0.62
CA HIS A 305 -0.74 -8.10 -0.23
C HIS A 305 -2.28 -8.21 -0.19
N ARG A 306 -2.98 -7.15 0.25
CA ARG A 306 -4.45 -7.12 0.33
C ARG A 306 -5.12 -7.01 -1.05
N LEU A 307 -4.42 -6.50 -2.05
CA LEU A 307 -4.98 -6.24 -3.38
C LEU A 307 -5.11 -7.50 -4.23
N ARG A 308 -4.27 -8.51 -4.00
CA ARG A 308 -4.31 -9.80 -4.72
C ARG A 308 -5.61 -10.58 -4.50
N TYR A 309 -6.35 -10.28 -3.44
CA TYR A 309 -7.64 -10.88 -3.17
C TYR A 309 -8.81 -10.08 -3.74
N ARG A 310 -8.55 -8.91 -4.34
CA ARG A 310 -9.59 -8.15 -5.02
C ARG A 310 -9.90 -8.78 -6.37
N PHE A 311 -11.18 -8.93 -6.63
CA PHE A 311 -11.67 -9.36 -7.93
C PHE A 311 -11.13 -8.43 -9.03
N GLY A 312 -10.75 -9.01 -10.17
CA GLY A 312 -10.20 -8.28 -11.32
C GLY A 312 -8.71 -7.94 -11.21
N PHE A 313 -8.03 -8.31 -10.12
CA PHE A 313 -6.61 -8.04 -9.96
C PHE A 313 -5.77 -8.76 -11.02
N LYS A 314 -6.03 -10.05 -11.24
CA LYS A 314 -5.25 -10.88 -12.19
C LYS A 314 -5.39 -10.40 -13.63
N LEU A 315 -6.60 -10.12 -14.06
CA LEU A 315 -6.83 -9.61 -15.41
C LEU A 315 -6.25 -8.21 -15.58
N LYS A 316 -6.37 -7.36 -14.57
CA LYS A 316 -5.73 -6.05 -14.58
C LYS A 316 -4.21 -6.17 -14.70
N LEU A 317 -3.60 -7.09 -13.96
CA LEU A 317 -2.17 -7.36 -14.02
C LEU A 317 -1.76 -7.87 -15.40
N ALA A 318 -2.49 -8.85 -15.95
CA ALA A 318 -2.27 -9.37 -17.29
C ALA A 318 -2.35 -8.28 -18.38
N MET A 319 -3.41 -7.46 -18.33
CA MET A 319 -3.59 -6.38 -19.32
C MET A 319 -2.52 -5.32 -19.21
N ARG A 320 -2.10 -4.98 -17.99
CA ARG A 320 -1.00 -4.03 -17.77
C ARG A 320 0.33 -4.55 -18.29
N ALA A 321 0.64 -5.83 -18.07
CA ALA A 321 1.83 -6.46 -18.64
C ALA A 321 1.86 -6.35 -20.17
N ARG A 322 0.73 -6.65 -20.83
CA ARG A 322 0.59 -6.50 -22.29
C ARG A 322 0.73 -5.05 -22.75
N LEU A 323 0.11 -4.11 -22.03
CA LEU A 323 0.20 -2.69 -22.39
C LEU A 323 1.60 -2.13 -22.20
N VAL A 324 2.30 -2.54 -21.15
CA VAL A 324 3.70 -2.12 -20.93
C VAL A 324 4.61 -2.66 -22.04
N ASP A 325 4.44 -3.91 -22.48
CA ASP A 325 5.14 -4.48 -23.62
C ASP A 325 4.93 -3.61 -24.90
N GLU A 326 3.67 -3.26 -25.22
CA GLU A 326 3.35 -2.35 -26.33
C GLU A 326 4.01 -0.97 -26.17
N TYR A 327 3.97 -0.39 -24.96
CA TYR A 327 4.58 0.92 -24.70
C TYR A 327 6.10 0.92 -24.83
N LEU A 328 6.76 -0.12 -24.34
CA LEU A 328 8.20 -0.27 -24.47
C LEU A 328 8.60 -0.34 -25.93
N TYR A 329 7.86 -1.13 -26.74
CA TYR A 329 8.08 -1.26 -28.17
C TYR A 329 7.86 0.08 -28.92
N ASP A 330 6.82 0.83 -28.57
CA ASP A 330 6.54 2.17 -29.16
C ASP A 330 7.65 3.21 -28.85
N HIS A 331 8.50 2.94 -27.87
CA HIS A 331 9.64 3.78 -27.47
C HIS A 331 11.01 3.14 -27.82
N ASP A 332 11.04 2.30 -28.84
CA ASP A 332 12.24 1.63 -29.36
C ASP A 332 12.95 0.74 -28.33
N TYR A 333 12.23 0.28 -27.30
CA TYR A 333 12.75 -0.71 -26.36
C TYR A 333 12.15 -2.08 -26.62
N GLU A 334 12.95 -2.98 -27.17
CA GLU A 334 12.55 -4.38 -27.36
C GLU A 334 12.87 -5.18 -26.09
N LEU A 335 11.85 -5.85 -25.53
CA LEU A 335 12.05 -6.75 -24.39
C LEU A 335 13.05 -7.85 -24.76
N THR A 336 14.00 -8.09 -23.86
CA THR A 336 14.83 -9.30 -23.95
C THR A 336 14.10 -10.52 -23.39
N ALA A 337 14.61 -11.72 -23.66
CA ALA A 337 14.08 -12.95 -23.05
C ALA A 337 14.12 -12.90 -21.52
N SER A 338 15.19 -12.32 -20.96
CA SER A 338 15.32 -12.09 -19.52
C SER A 338 14.21 -11.16 -18.97
N ASP A 339 13.93 -10.05 -19.66
CA ASP A 339 12.90 -9.10 -19.23
C ASP A 339 11.50 -9.70 -19.29
N ALA A 340 11.19 -10.41 -20.37
CA ALA A 340 9.92 -11.14 -20.50
C ALA A 340 9.76 -12.19 -19.41
N THR A 341 10.83 -12.90 -19.05
CA THR A 341 10.84 -13.89 -17.96
C THR A 341 10.53 -13.25 -16.62
N LYS A 342 11.06 -12.05 -16.33
CA LYS A 342 10.73 -11.30 -15.09
C LYS A 342 9.25 -10.95 -15.01
N ILE A 343 8.65 -10.52 -16.13
CA ILE A 343 7.20 -10.25 -16.20
C ILE A 343 6.41 -11.56 -15.98
N MET A 344 6.80 -12.64 -16.65
CA MET A 344 6.13 -13.93 -16.54
C MET A 344 6.21 -14.49 -15.11
N GLU A 345 7.33 -14.33 -14.43
CA GLU A 345 7.49 -14.76 -13.03
C GLU A 345 6.54 -14.01 -12.10
N LEU A 346 6.39 -12.69 -12.28
CA LEU A 346 5.40 -11.91 -11.54
C LEU A 346 3.99 -12.46 -11.77
N LEU A 347 3.62 -12.70 -13.03
CA LEU A 347 2.30 -13.24 -13.40
C LEU A 347 2.07 -14.63 -12.81
N ALA A 348 3.10 -15.49 -12.80
CA ALA A 348 3.06 -16.84 -12.23
C ALA A 348 2.88 -16.79 -10.70
N ARG A 349 3.63 -15.96 -9.99
CA ARG A 349 3.48 -15.75 -8.52
C ARG A 349 2.06 -15.32 -8.13
N HIS A 350 1.40 -14.57 -9.01
CA HIS A 350 0.00 -14.16 -8.82
C HIS A 350 -1.00 -15.14 -9.43
N ARG A 351 -0.56 -16.30 -9.95
CA ARG A 351 -1.40 -17.35 -10.52
C ARG A 351 -2.33 -16.81 -11.63
N VAL A 352 -1.78 -15.97 -12.52
CA VAL A 352 -2.53 -15.35 -13.63
C VAL A 352 -2.90 -16.39 -14.68
N PHE A 353 -2.02 -17.35 -14.98
CA PHE A 353 -2.22 -18.39 -15.99
C PHE A 353 -2.30 -19.83 -15.44
N ASN A 354 -2.64 -19.96 -14.17
CA ASN A 354 -2.95 -21.29 -13.60
C ASN A 354 -4.41 -21.65 -13.93
N VAL A 355 -4.64 -22.16 -15.14
CA VAL A 355 -5.95 -22.49 -15.70
C VAL A 355 -6.01 -23.97 -15.98
N LEU A 356 -7.08 -24.64 -15.53
CA LEU A 356 -7.33 -26.05 -15.87
C LEU A 356 -7.81 -26.14 -17.32
N SER A 357 -7.39 -27.17 -18.05
CA SER A 357 -7.80 -27.42 -19.44
C SER A 357 -9.32 -27.49 -19.63
N GLU A 358 -10.05 -27.90 -18.61
CA GLU A 358 -11.51 -28.05 -18.61
C GLU A 358 -12.26 -26.74 -18.33
N LEU A 359 -11.53 -25.66 -17.97
CA LEU A 359 -12.18 -24.40 -17.57
C LEU A 359 -13.02 -23.78 -18.68
N GLU A 360 -12.57 -23.85 -19.93
CA GLU A 360 -13.30 -23.28 -21.06
C GLU A 360 -14.63 -24.03 -21.27
N GLU A 361 -14.62 -25.36 -21.21
CA GLU A 361 -15.81 -26.17 -21.28
C GLU A 361 -16.77 -25.88 -20.12
N GLN A 362 -16.24 -25.83 -18.90
CA GLN A 362 -17.03 -25.49 -17.72
C GLN A 362 -17.73 -24.14 -17.86
N VAL A 363 -17.02 -23.10 -18.31
CA VAL A 363 -17.57 -21.74 -18.48
C VAL A 363 -18.62 -21.69 -19.59
N LEU A 364 -18.42 -22.41 -20.72
CA LEU A 364 -19.31 -22.35 -21.86
C LEU A 364 -20.53 -23.29 -21.74
N THR A 365 -20.53 -24.24 -20.82
CA THR A 365 -21.66 -25.14 -20.52
C THR A 365 -22.53 -24.67 -19.36
N ASP A 366 -22.07 -23.72 -18.56
CA ASP A 366 -22.84 -23.10 -17.48
C ASP A 366 -23.88 -22.14 -18.07
N LEU A 367 -25.14 -22.57 -18.06
CA LEU A 367 -26.23 -21.81 -18.69
C LEU A 367 -26.51 -20.47 -18.06
N GLU A 368 -26.39 -20.36 -16.74
CA GLU A 368 -26.62 -19.12 -16.00
C GLU A 368 -25.50 -18.12 -16.29
N LEU A 369 -24.25 -18.56 -16.21
CA LEU A 369 -23.10 -17.74 -16.55
C LEU A 369 -23.15 -17.27 -18.00
N VAL A 370 -23.51 -18.15 -18.96
CA VAL A 370 -23.63 -17.80 -20.38
C VAL A 370 -24.70 -16.73 -20.60
N GLU A 371 -25.86 -16.85 -19.96
CA GLU A 371 -26.94 -15.86 -20.08
C GLU A 371 -26.49 -14.50 -19.49
N ASN A 372 -25.89 -14.49 -18.31
CA ASN A 372 -25.35 -13.29 -17.70
C ASN A 372 -24.24 -12.65 -18.54
N ALA A 373 -23.31 -13.44 -19.08
CA ALA A 373 -22.22 -12.96 -19.92
C ALA A 373 -22.69 -12.37 -21.27
N ARG A 374 -23.83 -12.82 -21.84
CA ARG A 374 -24.43 -12.22 -23.02
C ARG A 374 -24.97 -10.82 -22.81
N ASN A 375 -25.39 -10.52 -21.58
CA ASN A 375 -25.89 -9.19 -21.19
C ASN A 375 -24.77 -8.17 -20.93
N VAL A 376 -23.53 -8.63 -20.74
CA VAL A 376 -22.38 -7.76 -20.45
C VAL A 376 -21.70 -7.35 -21.77
N GLN A 377 -21.83 -6.09 -22.15
CA GLN A 377 -21.19 -5.51 -23.34
C GLN A 377 -19.77 -5.02 -23.02
N ILE A 378 -18.74 -5.59 -23.67
CA ILE A 378 -17.36 -5.09 -23.59
C ILE A 378 -17.18 -3.90 -24.54
N LYS A 379 -17.70 -4.02 -25.77
CA LYS A 379 -17.77 -2.94 -26.77
C LYS A 379 -18.95 -3.19 -27.71
N GLN A 380 -19.27 -2.21 -28.55
CA GLN A 380 -20.33 -2.39 -29.55
C GLN A 380 -20.05 -3.62 -30.40
N GLY A 381 -20.99 -4.55 -30.43
CA GLY A 381 -20.90 -5.80 -31.20
C GLY A 381 -19.97 -6.88 -30.60
N LEU A 382 -19.57 -6.75 -29.33
CA LEU A 382 -18.81 -7.78 -28.64
C LEU A 382 -19.25 -7.87 -27.18
N THR A 383 -19.92 -8.97 -26.82
CA THR A 383 -20.30 -9.26 -25.45
C THR A 383 -19.18 -9.99 -24.68
N LEU A 384 -19.30 -10.10 -23.37
CA LEU A 384 -18.40 -10.93 -22.56
C LEU A 384 -18.45 -12.39 -23.00
N TYR A 385 -19.66 -12.92 -23.30
CA TYR A 385 -19.83 -14.26 -23.83
C TYR A 385 -19.05 -14.46 -25.12
N ASP A 386 -19.14 -13.52 -26.08
CA ASP A 386 -18.37 -13.58 -27.31
C ASP A 386 -16.86 -13.64 -27.04
N ALA A 387 -16.37 -12.81 -26.14
CA ALA A 387 -14.95 -12.79 -25.76
C ALA A 387 -14.49 -14.11 -25.13
N LEU A 388 -15.33 -14.73 -24.28
CA LEU A 388 -15.02 -16.02 -23.65
C LEU A 388 -15.01 -17.18 -24.67
N ARG A 389 -15.79 -17.09 -25.73
CA ARG A 389 -15.91 -18.13 -26.77
C ARG A 389 -14.85 -18.03 -27.86
N LEU A 390 -14.39 -16.81 -28.17
CA LEU A 390 -13.42 -16.59 -29.25
C LEU A 390 -12.08 -17.30 -28.98
N ARG A 391 -11.43 -17.77 -30.06
CA ARG A 391 -10.03 -18.24 -29.96
C ARG A 391 -9.10 -17.07 -29.62
N PRO A 392 -7.97 -17.30 -28.94
CA PRO A 392 -7.05 -16.22 -28.50
C PRO A 392 -6.66 -15.27 -29.65
N LYS A 393 -6.18 -15.78 -30.79
CA LYS A 393 -5.81 -14.98 -31.99
C LYS A 393 -6.96 -14.12 -32.52
N GLU A 394 -8.20 -14.62 -32.46
CA GLU A 394 -9.38 -13.88 -32.92
C GLU A 394 -9.82 -12.85 -31.90
N LEU A 395 -9.72 -13.18 -30.60
CA LEU A 395 -10.01 -12.26 -29.53
C LEU A 395 -9.05 -11.06 -29.57
N GLU A 396 -7.74 -11.28 -29.70
CA GLU A 396 -6.73 -10.22 -29.82
C GLU A 396 -6.97 -9.29 -31.02
N ARG A 397 -7.40 -9.83 -32.14
CA ARG A 397 -7.77 -9.01 -33.33
C ARG A 397 -9.01 -8.15 -33.10
N ARG A 398 -9.97 -8.64 -32.31
CA ARG A 398 -11.25 -7.96 -32.08
C ARG A 398 -11.23 -7.07 -30.87
N LEU A 399 -10.37 -7.35 -29.88
CA LEU A 399 -10.36 -6.67 -28.60
C LEU A 399 -8.93 -6.28 -28.20
N GLU A 400 -8.63 -5.02 -28.36
CA GLU A 400 -7.37 -4.44 -27.93
C GLU A 400 -7.21 -4.51 -26.40
N PRO A 401 -6.01 -4.77 -25.85
CA PRO A 401 -5.74 -4.79 -24.42
C PRO A 401 -6.22 -3.52 -23.69
N ARG A 402 -6.02 -2.33 -24.31
CA ARG A 402 -6.47 -1.03 -23.77
C ARG A 402 -7.98 -0.97 -23.55
N ARG A 403 -8.77 -1.53 -24.46
CA ARG A 403 -10.25 -1.54 -24.36
C ARG A 403 -10.74 -2.49 -23.29
N LEU A 404 -10.14 -3.68 -23.19
CA LEU A 404 -10.47 -4.63 -22.12
C LEU A 404 -10.07 -4.08 -20.76
N TYR A 405 -8.91 -3.45 -20.69
CA TYR A 405 -8.45 -2.79 -19.46
C TYR A 405 -9.41 -1.65 -19.03
N ALA A 406 -9.83 -0.81 -19.97
CA ALA A 406 -10.79 0.27 -19.69
C ALA A 406 -12.15 -0.30 -19.25
N PHE A 407 -12.66 -1.34 -19.93
CA PHE A 407 -13.89 -2.03 -19.53
C PHE A 407 -13.80 -2.53 -18.08
N TRP A 408 -12.68 -3.17 -17.73
CA TRP A 408 -12.45 -3.71 -16.39
C TRP A 408 -12.30 -2.63 -15.32
N LYS A 409 -11.65 -1.52 -15.64
CA LYS A 409 -11.46 -0.38 -14.74
C LYS A 409 -12.79 0.25 -14.31
N HIS A 410 -13.77 0.29 -15.20
CA HIS A 410 -15.09 0.87 -14.96
C HIS A 410 -16.10 -0.07 -14.24
N LYS A 411 -15.63 -1.21 -13.70
CA LYS A 411 -16.44 -2.13 -12.88
C LYS A 411 -17.68 -2.73 -13.57
N ASN A 412 -17.66 -2.87 -14.89
CA ASN A 412 -18.81 -3.34 -15.65
C ASN A 412 -19.18 -4.83 -15.40
N LEU A 413 -18.36 -5.57 -14.66
CA LEU A 413 -18.60 -6.98 -14.34
C LEU A 413 -19.43 -7.22 -13.07
N TYR A 414 -19.73 -6.19 -12.29
CA TYR A 414 -20.74 -6.34 -11.25
C TYR A 414 -22.15 -6.66 -11.78
N GLN A 415 -22.30 -6.76 -13.10
CA GLN A 415 -23.49 -7.27 -13.76
C GLN A 415 -23.58 -8.81 -13.75
N LEU A 416 -22.48 -9.51 -13.41
CA LEU A 416 -22.48 -10.95 -13.14
C LEU A 416 -22.98 -11.20 -11.72
N ASN A 417 -23.83 -12.20 -11.54
CA ASN A 417 -24.59 -12.38 -10.30
C ASN A 417 -23.76 -12.95 -9.15
N THR A 418 -22.68 -13.69 -9.43
CA THR A 418 -21.90 -14.36 -8.40
C THR A 418 -20.39 -14.09 -8.52
N PHE A 419 -19.68 -14.13 -7.37
CA PHE A 419 -18.23 -14.06 -7.34
C PHE A 419 -17.56 -15.23 -8.08
N GLY A 420 -18.21 -16.41 -8.06
CA GLY A 420 -17.73 -17.59 -8.78
C GLY A 420 -17.67 -17.38 -10.29
N GLU A 421 -18.76 -16.90 -10.89
CA GLU A 421 -18.85 -16.57 -12.32
C GLU A 421 -17.81 -15.54 -12.73
N MET A 422 -17.68 -14.47 -11.95
CA MET A 422 -16.69 -13.42 -12.20
C MET A 422 -15.26 -13.97 -12.20
N TRP A 423 -14.95 -14.86 -11.30
CA TRP A 423 -13.62 -15.45 -11.16
C TRP A 423 -13.28 -16.43 -12.30
N LEU A 424 -14.26 -17.23 -12.77
CA LEU A 424 -14.11 -18.11 -13.92
C LEU A 424 -13.86 -17.32 -15.21
N CYS A 425 -14.64 -16.26 -15.42
CA CYS A 425 -14.46 -15.33 -16.55
C CYS A 425 -13.09 -14.65 -16.52
N GLU A 426 -12.66 -14.16 -15.35
CA GLU A 426 -11.35 -13.53 -15.17
C GLU A 426 -10.22 -14.47 -15.57
N LYS A 427 -10.24 -15.71 -15.09
CA LYS A 427 -9.22 -16.70 -15.40
C LYS A 427 -9.14 -17.00 -16.89
N LEU A 428 -10.29 -17.28 -17.53
CA LEU A 428 -10.31 -17.62 -18.94
C LEU A 428 -9.88 -16.44 -19.83
N LEU A 429 -10.26 -15.21 -19.47
CA LEU A 429 -9.80 -14.01 -20.17
C LEU A 429 -8.29 -13.79 -20.00
N CYS A 430 -7.74 -14.00 -18.81
CA CYS A 430 -6.29 -13.94 -18.58
C CYS A 430 -5.55 -14.91 -19.51
N GLU A 431 -6.00 -16.17 -19.57
CA GLU A 431 -5.38 -17.19 -20.43
C GLU A 431 -5.39 -16.75 -21.90
N LYS A 432 -6.56 -16.31 -22.40
CA LYS A 432 -6.73 -15.93 -23.80
C LYS A 432 -5.96 -14.67 -24.18
N MET A 433 -5.98 -13.65 -23.34
CA MET A 433 -5.34 -12.36 -23.64
C MET A 433 -3.82 -12.37 -23.48
N MET A 434 -3.29 -13.25 -22.61
CA MET A 434 -1.84 -13.42 -22.48
C MET A 434 -1.25 -14.38 -23.52
N ARG A 435 -2.09 -15.07 -24.28
CA ARG A 435 -1.67 -16.15 -25.18
C ARG A 435 -0.65 -15.70 -26.21
N GLY A 436 -0.82 -14.56 -26.84
CA GLY A 436 0.09 -14.04 -27.86
C GLY A 436 1.48 -13.77 -27.26
N PHE A 437 1.53 -13.10 -26.12
CA PHE A 437 2.77 -12.81 -25.39
C PHE A 437 3.49 -14.10 -24.96
N MET A 438 2.79 -15.01 -24.31
CA MET A 438 3.35 -16.27 -23.83
C MET A 438 3.82 -17.16 -24.97
N ARG A 439 3.08 -17.19 -26.08
CA ARG A 439 3.41 -17.98 -27.27
C ARG A 439 4.70 -17.51 -27.95
N SER A 440 4.86 -16.19 -28.14
CA SER A 440 6.06 -15.67 -28.81
C SER A 440 7.36 -16.06 -28.07
N TRP A 441 7.38 -15.87 -26.77
CA TRP A 441 8.52 -16.24 -25.92
C TRP A 441 8.66 -17.74 -25.73
N GLY A 442 7.55 -18.47 -25.57
CA GLY A 442 7.54 -19.94 -25.46
C GLY A 442 8.05 -20.62 -26.73
N LEU A 443 7.73 -20.09 -27.92
CA LEU A 443 8.25 -20.62 -29.20
C LEU A 443 9.75 -20.40 -29.32
N ALA A 444 10.25 -19.20 -29.01
CA ALA A 444 11.67 -18.92 -29.01
C ALA A 444 12.41 -19.85 -28.06
N SER A 445 11.94 -19.98 -26.82
CA SER A 445 12.51 -20.86 -25.80
C SER A 445 12.47 -22.33 -26.21
N PHE A 446 11.36 -22.79 -26.83
CA PHE A 446 11.27 -24.16 -27.33
C PHE A 446 12.29 -24.43 -28.43
N MET A 447 12.44 -23.51 -29.40
CA MET A 447 13.44 -23.63 -30.47
C MET A 447 14.85 -23.72 -29.92
N GLU A 448 15.18 -22.94 -28.93
CA GLU A 448 16.49 -22.96 -28.25
C GLU A 448 16.70 -24.27 -27.47
N LEU A 449 15.73 -24.73 -26.68
CA LEU A 449 15.79 -26.01 -25.93
C LEU A 449 16.04 -27.21 -26.83
N ASN A 450 15.40 -27.23 -28.02
CA ASN A 450 15.59 -28.32 -28.97
C ASN A 450 16.78 -28.07 -29.96
N ARG A 451 17.58 -27.00 -29.71
CA ARG A 451 18.74 -26.63 -30.52
C ARG A 451 18.41 -26.41 -32.00
N TYR A 452 17.23 -25.91 -32.30
CA TYR A 452 16.73 -25.67 -33.66
C TYR A 452 16.64 -26.91 -34.55
N VAL A 453 16.52 -28.11 -33.95
CA VAL A 453 16.40 -29.39 -34.67
C VAL A 453 15.03 -29.55 -35.35
N TRP A 454 13.97 -29.06 -34.71
CA TRP A 454 12.63 -29.12 -35.24
C TRP A 454 12.41 -28.05 -36.33
N PRO A 455 11.70 -28.38 -37.43
CA PRO A 455 11.21 -27.35 -38.35
C PRO A 455 10.31 -26.35 -37.60
N PHE A 456 10.44 -25.07 -37.97
CA PHE A 456 9.74 -23.97 -37.30
C PHE A 456 8.22 -24.20 -37.29
N GLU A 457 7.64 -24.66 -38.39
CA GLU A 457 6.20 -24.93 -38.51
C GLU A 457 5.74 -26.05 -37.56
N ALA A 458 6.56 -27.07 -37.36
CA ALA A 458 6.25 -28.14 -36.42
C ALA A 458 6.32 -27.65 -34.95
N ALA A 459 7.29 -26.80 -34.64
CA ALA A 459 7.43 -26.14 -33.33
C ALA A 459 6.24 -25.23 -33.04
N GLU A 460 5.77 -24.45 -34.03
CA GLU A 460 4.56 -23.62 -33.90
C GLU A 460 3.33 -24.45 -33.56
N VAL A 461 3.11 -25.54 -34.27
CA VAL A 461 1.97 -26.44 -34.01
C VAL A 461 2.05 -27.03 -32.61
N PHE A 462 3.24 -27.43 -32.17
CA PHE A 462 3.44 -27.96 -30.80
C PHE A 462 3.12 -26.90 -29.77
N VAL A 463 3.71 -25.71 -29.88
CA VAL A 463 3.54 -24.60 -28.95
C VAL A 463 2.10 -24.10 -28.91
N ASP A 464 1.39 -24.12 -30.07
CA ASP A 464 -0.03 -23.74 -30.14
C ASP A 464 -0.95 -24.65 -29.32
N ASN A 465 -0.54 -25.87 -29.00
CA ASN A 465 -1.29 -26.82 -28.17
C ASN A 465 -0.95 -26.77 -26.66
N LEU A 466 0.05 -25.97 -26.27
CA LEU A 466 0.43 -25.83 -24.85
C LEU A 466 -0.41 -24.75 -24.17
N MET A 467 -0.63 -24.86 -22.87
CA MET A 467 -1.21 -23.81 -22.03
C MET A 467 -0.15 -22.77 -21.66
N ASN A 468 -0.55 -21.56 -21.23
CA ASN A 468 0.39 -20.52 -20.84
C ASN A 468 1.33 -20.94 -19.70
N GLU A 469 0.89 -21.77 -18.77
CA GLU A 469 1.73 -22.33 -17.71
C GLU A 469 2.86 -23.22 -18.25
N ASN A 470 2.56 -24.02 -19.30
CA ASN A 470 3.57 -24.85 -19.98
C ASN A 470 4.58 -23.97 -20.74
N LEU A 471 4.09 -22.91 -21.40
CA LEU A 471 4.95 -21.94 -22.10
C LEU A 471 5.87 -21.20 -21.12
N TRP A 472 5.36 -20.81 -19.96
CA TRP A 472 6.18 -20.28 -18.88
C TRP A 472 7.26 -21.25 -18.45
N SER A 473 6.93 -22.53 -18.29
CA SER A 473 7.89 -23.57 -17.92
C SER A 473 9.00 -23.73 -18.95
N LEU A 474 8.71 -23.57 -20.24
CA LEU A 474 9.73 -23.57 -21.29
C LEU A 474 10.67 -22.35 -21.18
N CYS A 475 10.12 -21.16 -21.01
CA CYS A 475 10.91 -19.93 -20.84
C CYS A 475 11.84 -20.02 -19.63
N LYS A 476 11.31 -20.53 -18.51
CA LYS A 476 12.07 -20.73 -17.27
C LYS A 476 13.21 -21.74 -17.46
N ALA A 477 13.00 -22.82 -18.20
CA ALA A 477 13.99 -23.86 -18.44
C ALA A 477 15.21 -23.36 -19.26
N VAL A 478 15.01 -22.37 -20.13
CA VAL A 478 16.10 -21.71 -20.86
C VAL A 478 16.88 -20.79 -19.92
N HIS A 479 16.18 -19.94 -19.21
CA HIS A 479 16.79 -18.91 -18.37
C HIS A 479 17.66 -19.50 -17.25
N TRP A 480 17.25 -20.60 -16.65
CA TRP A 480 18.04 -21.27 -15.59
C TRP A 480 19.28 -22.01 -16.10
N ARG A 481 19.44 -22.17 -17.43
CA ARG A 481 20.68 -22.69 -18.02
C ARG A 481 21.74 -21.61 -18.19
N GLU A 482 21.33 -20.36 -18.24
CA GLU A 482 22.23 -19.21 -18.40
C GLU A 482 22.82 -18.68 -17.09
N GLU A 483 22.18 -18.97 -15.95
CA GLU A 483 22.79 -18.69 -14.65
C GLU A 483 23.91 -19.70 -14.41
N PRO A 484 25.22 -19.29 -14.34
CA PRO A 484 26.28 -20.21 -13.94
C PRO A 484 25.91 -20.74 -12.55
N ALA A 485 25.98 -22.06 -12.39
CA ALA A 485 25.91 -22.68 -11.07
C ALA A 485 26.95 -21.97 -10.21
N ASP A 486 26.50 -21.25 -9.19
CA ASP A 486 27.39 -20.72 -8.17
C ASP A 486 28.28 -21.88 -7.74
N GLU A 487 29.58 -21.79 -8.04
CA GLU A 487 30.57 -22.70 -7.52
C GLU A 487 30.39 -22.67 -5.99
N GLU A 488 29.84 -23.76 -5.45
CA GLU A 488 29.92 -24.06 -4.02
C GLU A 488 31.40 -23.99 -3.66
N SER A 489 31.83 -22.82 -3.21
CA SER A 489 33.13 -22.68 -2.58
C SER A 489 33.08 -23.43 -1.26
N ASP A 490 33.58 -24.66 -1.29
CA ASP A 490 34.10 -25.34 -0.12
C ASP A 490 35.14 -24.41 0.54
N SER A 491 34.69 -23.62 1.48
CA SER A 491 35.55 -22.92 2.43
C SER A 491 35.23 -23.40 3.82
N GLU A 492 36.15 -24.21 4.27
CA GLU A 492 36.32 -24.76 5.62
C GLU A 492 35.92 -23.76 6.72
N GLU A 493 35.15 -24.30 7.65
CA GLU A 493 34.91 -23.73 8.98
C GLU A 493 36.20 -23.23 9.63
N GLN A 494 36.30 -21.94 9.80
CA GLN A 494 37.10 -21.35 10.87
C GLN A 494 36.17 -20.53 11.77
N GLN A 495 35.84 -21.12 12.90
CA GLN A 495 35.21 -20.48 14.02
C GLN A 495 36.07 -19.30 14.49
N GLN A 496 35.50 -18.10 14.48
CA GLN A 496 35.90 -17.01 15.36
C GLN A 496 34.68 -16.31 15.96
N PRO A 497 34.78 -15.78 17.19
CA PRO A 497 33.63 -15.54 18.06
C PRO A 497 32.95 -14.19 17.82
N ASP A 498 31.69 -14.19 18.22
CA ASP A 498 30.73 -13.10 18.34
C ASP A 498 31.32 -11.68 18.51
N ALA A 499 31.08 -10.85 17.49
CA ALA A 499 30.99 -9.42 17.66
C ALA A 499 29.57 -8.99 17.26
N GLU A 500 28.77 -8.64 18.27
CA GLU A 500 27.45 -8.04 18.11
C GLU A 500 27.55 -6.81 17.20
N GLN A 501 27.02 -6.94 16.00
CA GLN A 501 26.68 -5.77 15.17
C GLN A 501 25.20 -5.42 15.44
N PRO A 502 24.88 -4.15 15.68
CA PRO A 502 23.51 -3.74 15.86
C PRO A 502 22.73 -3.94 14.57
N ARG A 503 21.69 -4.77 14.64
CA ARG A 503 20.73 -4.97 13.56
C ARG A 503 20.15 -3.62 13.15
N ARG A 504 20.40 -3.20 11.93
CA ARG A 504 19.72 -2.08 11.29
C ARG A 504 18.24 -2.46 11.18
N GLY A 505 17.44 -1.92 12.08
CA GLY A 505 16.00 -2.04 12.03
C GLY A 505 15.44 -1.15 10.92
N SER A 506 15.28 -1.70 9.72
CA SER A 506 14.26 -1.16 8.84
C SER A 506 12.92 -1.52 9.48
N PHE A 507 12.22 -0.52 10.01
CA PHE A 507 10.85 -0.69 10.47
C PHE A 507 9.96 -0.97 9.26
N ASP A 508 9.95 -2.21 8.81
CA ASP A 508 8.90 -2.75 7.99
C ASP A 508 7.72 -3.03 8.93
N PHE A 509 6.71 -2.17 8.89
CA PHE A 509 5.42 -2.45 9.49
C PHE A 509 4.80 -3.62 8.72
N ARG A 510 5.24 -4.86 9.07
CA ARG A 510 4.61 -6.09 8.59
C ARG A 510 3.44 -6.38 9.50
N ASP A 511 2.30 -6.41 8.90
CA ASP A 511 1.03 -7.15 8.93
C ASP A 511 -0.18 -6.26 8.68
#